data_a1a6275e172edfb4037f7f73962b4996
#
_entry.id   a1a6275e172edfb4037f7f73962b4996
#
_cell.length_a   1.000
_cell.length_b   1.000
_cell.length_c   1.000
_cell.angle_alpha   90.00
_cell.angle_beta   90.00
_cell.angle_gamma   90.00
#
_symmetry.space_group_name_H-M   'P 1'
#
loop_
_entity.id
_entity.type
_entity.pdbx_description
1 polymer ?
#
loop_
_entity_poly.entity_id
_entity_poly.type
_entity_poly.pdbx_seq_one_letter_code
_entity_poly.pdbx_strand_id
1 'polypeptide(L)'
;MDDAVREAWKAFETWKKVPTSERAAILNKIADIIDANTEHLAMVESLDNGKPIRETMAIDIPLSAKHFRYFAGCITAEEGSANILDEQFLSLILREPIGVVGQIVPWNFPFLMAAWKLAPVLAAGCCTVFKPSSDTSLSVLEFARLVQDVIPKGVFNVITGSGSKSGQYMLDHKGFRKLAFTGSTEVGRQVALAAADRLIPATLELGGKSANIFFPDCNWEQAIDGLQLGILFNQGQVCCAGSRVFVHEDIYDKFL
;
A
#
# COMPACT_ATOMS: atom_id res chain seq x y z
N MET A 1 20.10 5.04 3.37
CA MET A 1 19.59 3.69 3.07
C MET A 1 20.21 2.65 4.01
N ASP A 2 21.52 2.48 4.01
CA ASP A 2 22.21 1.45 4.82
C ASP A 2 21.89 1.54 6.30
N ASP A 3 21.86 2.74 6.87
CA ASP A 3 21.47 2.93 8.27
C ASP A 3 20.02 2.51 8.52
N ALA A 4 19.09 2.89 7.61
CA ALA A 4 17.69 2.51 7.74
C ALA A 4 17.50 0.98 7.69
N VAL A 5 18.19 0.30 6.78
CA VAL A 5 18.16 -1.16 6.67
C VAL A 5 18.78 -1.83 7.91
N ARG A 6 19.91 -1.30 8.38
CA ARG A 6 20.57 -1.81 9.59
C ARG A 6 19.67 -1.68 10.83
N GLU A 7 19.05 -0.53 11.02
CA GLU A 7 18.13 -0.31 12.14
C GLU A 7 16.85 -1.15 12.01
N ALA A 8 16.36 -1.34 10.78
CA ALA A 8 15.21 -2.24 10.53
C ALA A 8 15.54 -3.69 10.90
N TRP A 9 16.73 -4.19 10.59
CA TRP A 9 17.14 -5.53 10.97
C TRP A 9 17.33 -5.70 12.49
N LYS A 10 17.85 -4.67 13.17
CA LYS A 10 17.92 -4.69 14.65
C LYS A 10 16.53 -4.75 15.26
N ALA A 11 15.61 -3.91 14.79
CA ALA A 11 14.23 -3.90 15.26
C ALA A 11 13.50 -5.21 14.97
N PHE A 12 13.78 -5.85 13.85
CA PHE A 12 13.18 -7.12 13.45
C PHE A 12 13.38 -8.23 14.49
N GLU A 13 14.53 -8.27 15.17
CA GLU A 13 14.83 -9.31 16.17
C GLU A 13 13.86 -9.31 17.37
N THR A 14 13.26 -8.19 17.64
CA THR A 14 12.23 -8.04 18.69
C THR A 14 10.83 -8.02 18.09
N TRP A 15 10.61 -7.27 17.01
CA TRP A 15 9.30 -7.09 16.39
C TRP A 15 8.67 -8.40 15.90
N LYS A 16 9.43 -9.28 15.29
CA LYS A 16 8.97 -10.60 14.83
C LYS A 16 8.40 -11.50 15.95
N LYS A 17 8.76 -11.21 17.22
CA LYS A 17 8.33 -11.96 18.41
C LYS A 17 7.12 -11.32 19.11
N VAL A 18 6.72 -10.12 18.70
CA VAL A 18 5.55 -9.47 19.27
C VAL A 18 4.29 -10.28 18.95
N PRO A 19 3.48 -10.66 19.94
CA PRO A 19 2.26 -11.42 19.72
C PRO A 19 1.33 -10.76 18.71
N THR A 20 0.56 -11.57 17.97
CA THR A 20 -0.40 -11.05 16.97
C THR A 20 -1.43 -10.12 17.61
N SER A 21 -1.90 -10.40 18.83
CA SER A 21 -2.82 -9.53 19.57
C SER A 21 -2.23 -8.16 19.89
N GLU A 22 -0.95 -8.09 20.24
CA GLU A 22 -0.29 -6.80 20.48
C GLU A 22 -0.05 -6.01 19.19
N ARG A 23 0.34 -6.68 18.10
CA ARG A 23 0.45 -6.03 16.78
C ARG A 23 -0.92 -5.52 16.31
N ALA A 24 -2.00 -6.28 16.53
CA ALA A 24 -3.37 -5.84 16.24
C ALA A 24 -3.74 -4.58 17.03
N ALA A 25 -3.40 -4.54 18.33
CA ALA A 25 -3.63 -3.37 19.17
C ALA A 25 -2.85 -2.14 18.67
N ILE A 26 -1.60 -2.31 18.26
CA ILE A 26 -0.78 -1.24 17.65
C ILE A 26 -1.41 -0.73 16.35
N LEU A 27 -1.86 -1.62 15.46
CA LEU A 27 -2.51 -1.25 14.20
C LEU A 27 -3.82 -0.47 14.44
N ASN A 28 -4.64 -0.88 15.41
CA ASN A 28 -5.84 -0.14 15.79
C ASN A 28 -5.50 1.23 16.35
N LYS A 29 -4.46 1.34 17.20
CA LYS A 29 -4.01 2.63 17.72
C LYS A 29 -3.49 3.56 16.62
N ILE A 30 -2.81 3.03 15.61
CA ILE A 30 -2.42 3.79 14.42
C ILE A 30 -3.67 4.32 13.69
N ALA A 31 -4.68 3.48 13.49
CA ALA A 31 -5.94 3.89 12.88
C ALA A 31 -6.65 5.00 13.67
N ASP A 32 -6.66 4.91 15.00
CA ASP A 32 -7.24 5.94 15.88
C ASP A 32 -6.48 7.27 15.79
N ILE A 33 -5.14 7.22 15.67
CA ILE A 33 -4.33 8.43 15.43
C ILE A 33 -4.65 9.05 14.07
N ILE A 34 -4.82 8.24 13.02
CA ILE A 34 -5.21 8.75 11.69
C ILE A 34 -6.58 9.44 11.78
N ASP A 35 -7.58 8.79 12.39
CA ASP A 35 -8.92 9.36 12.55
C ASP A 35 -8.90 10.67 13.35
N ALA A 36 -8.14 10.71 14.44
CA ALA A 36 -7.99 11.91 15.27
C ALA A 36 -7.27 13.07 14.56
N ASN A 37 -6.53 12.79 13.48
CA ASN A 37 -5.77 13.78 12.71
C ASN A 37 -6.25 13.88 11.26
N THR A 38 -7.49 13.46 10.97
CA THR A 38 -8.01 13.38 9.58
C THR A 38 -7.91 14.74 8.87
N GLU A 39 -8.37 15.82 9.47
CA GLU A 39 -8.34 17.16 8.86
C GLU A 39 -6.90 17.61 8.58
N HIS A 40 -6.01 17.45 9.55
CA HIS A 40 -4.61 17.82 9.43
C HIS A 40 -3.91 17.02 8.31
N LEU A 41 -4.03 15.69 8.32
CA LEU A 41 -3.44 14.83 7.29
C LEU A 41 -4.00 15.10 5.90
N ALA A 42 -5.33 15.32 5.80
CA ALA A 42 -5.99 15.67 4.55
C ALA A 42 -5.50 17.02 3.99
N MET A 43 -5.30 18.01 4.85
CA MET A 43 -4.75 19.30 4.45
C MET A 43 -3.30 19.14 3.94
N VAL A 44 -2.44 18.43 4.66
CA VAL A 44 -1.06 18.17 4.25
C VAL A 44 -1.02 17.43 2.91
N GLU A 45 -1.85 16.39 2.74
CA GLU A 45 -1.97 15.64 1.49
C GLU A 45 -2.40 16.53 0.32
N SER A 46 -3.43 17.37 0.52
CA SER A 46 -3.92 18.27 -0.51
C SER A 46 -2.90 19.34 -0.90
N LEU A 47 -2.17 19.89 0.05
CA LEU A 47 -1.12 20.88 -0.22
C LEU A 47 0.07 20.28 -0.97
N ASP A 48 0.45 19.06 -0.65
CA ASP A 48 1.62 18.39 -1.25
C ASP A 48 1.31 17.80 -2.62
N ASN A 49 0.12 17.23 -2.80
CA ASN A 49 -0.31 16.54 -4.02
C ASN A 49 -1.06 17.45 -5.01
N GLY A 50 -1.78 18.47 -4.51
CA GLY A 50 -2.64 19.33 -5.31
C GLY A 50 -4.08 18.82 -5.51
N LYS A 51 -4.45 17.67 -4.93
CA LYS A 51 -5.81 17.12 -5.04
C LYS A 51 -6.83 17.87 -4.16
N PRO A 52 -8.12 17.84 -4.53
CA PRO A 52 -9.16 18.51 -3.76
C PRO A 52 -9.27 17.98 -2.34
N ILE A 53 -9.34 18.89 -1.36
CA ILE A 53 -9.49 18.57 0.07
C ILE A 53 -10.73 17.69 0.35
N ARG A 54 -11.80 17.81 -0.45
CA ARG A 54 -12.99 16.96 -0.33
C ARG A 54 -12.69 15.48 -0.52
N GLU A 55 -11.72 15.15 -1.39
CA GLU A 55 -11.34 13.75 -1.66
C GLU A 55 -10.42 13.22 -0.57
N THR A 56 -9.44 14.00 -0.14
CA THR A 56 -8.56 13.59 0.95
C THR A 56 -9.31 13.42 2.27
N MET A 57 -10.26 14.33 2.59
CA MET A 57 -11.10 14.27 3.77
C MET A 57 -12.11 13.12 3.76
N ALA A 58 -12.74 12.86 2.62
CA ALA A 58 -13.82 11.88 2.54
C ALA A 58 -13.34 10.47 2.23
N ILE A 59 -12.19 10.34 1.56
CA ILE A 59 -11.74 9.06 0.99
C ILE A 59 -10.34 8.68 1.49
N ASP A 60 -9.30 9.44 1.12
CA ASP A 60 -7.92 8.98 1.27
C ASP A 60 -7.54 8.69 2.72
N ILE A 61 -7.78 9.65 3.61
CA ILE A 61 -7.41 9.52 5.02
C ILE A 61 -8.33 8.51 5.76
N PRO A 62 -9.67 8.59 5.67
CA PRO A 62 -10.54 7.62 6.33
C PRO A 62 -10.35 6.18 5.83
N LEU A 63 -10.11 5.99 4.52
CA LEU A 63 -9.85 4.67 3.96
C LEU A 63 -8.51 4.11 4.45
N SER A 64 -7.52 4.96 4.65
CA SER A 64 -6.23 4.57 5.23
C SER A 64 -6.39 4.04 6.65
N ALA A 65 -7.17 4.70 7.51
CA ALA A 65 -7.47 4.21 8.86
C ALA A 65 -8.20 2.84 8.82
N LYS A 66 -9.16 2.70 7.90
CA LYS A 66 -9.86 1.42 7.69
C LYS A 66 -8.94 0.29 7.27
N HIS A 67 -7.90 0.55 6.48
CA HIS A 67 -6.91 -0.45 6.10
C HIS A 67 -6.12 -0.97 7.31
N PHE A 68 -5.68 -0.10 8.21
CA PHE A 68 -5.01 -0.53 9.43
C PHE A 68 -5.93 -1.40 10.31
N ARG A 69 -7.21 -1.02 10.47
CA ARG A 69 -8.19 -1.84 11.21
C ARG A 69 -8.46 -3.18 10.55
N TYR A 70 -8.57 -3.19 9.22
CA TYR A 70 -8.75 -4.43 8.46
C TYR A 70 -7.61 -5.42 8.73
N PHE A 71 -6.35 -5.00 8.62
CA PHE A 71 -5.20 -5.86 8.86
C PHE A 71 -5.00 -6.21 10.34
N ALA A 72 -5.45 -5.37 11.27
CA ALA A 72 -5.53 -5.73 12.68
C ALA A 72 -6.48 -6.92 12.92
N GLY A 73 -7.59 -6.98 12.19
CA GLY A 73 -8.50 -8.14 12.19
C GLY A 73 -7.90 -9.37 11.50
N CYS A 74 -7.30 -9.18 10.33
CA CYS A 74 -6.75 -10.27 9.52
C CYS A 74 -5.70 -11.10 10.26
N ILE A 75 -4.79 -10.46 11.00
CA ILE A 75 -3.69 -11.19 11.67
C ILE A 75 -4.15 -12.12 12.79
N THR A 76 -5.34 -11.91 13.33
CA THR A 76 -5.94 -12.80 14.35
C THR A 76 -6.67 -13.98 13.73
N ALA A 77 -6.99 -13.92 12.44
CA ALA A 77 -7.67 -14.94 11.67
C ALA A 77 -6.74 -15.73 10.73
N GLU A 78 -5.44 -15.41 10.73
CA GLU A 78 -4.50 -16.11 9.86
C GLU A 78 -4.20 -17.51 10.39
N GLU A 79 -4.44 -18.51 9.54
CA GLU A 79 -4.29 -19.92 9.87
C GLU A 79 -3.10 -20.53 9.15
N GLY A 80 -2.52 -21.56 9.78
CA GLY A 80 -1.65 -22.54 9.14
C GLY A 80 -2.43 -23.79 8.74
N SER A 81 -1.72 -24.86 8.39
CA SER A 81 -2.36 -26.17 8.20
C SER A 81 -1.56 -27.27 8.84
N ALA A 82 -2.25 -28.35 9.21
CA ALA A 82 -1.65 -29.59 9.71
C ALA A 82 -2.25 -30.77 8.95
N ASN A 83 -1.40 -31.61 8.37
CA ASN A 83 -1.81 -32.83 7.70
C ASN A 83 -1.08 -34.04 8.30
N ILE A 84 -1.81 -35.07 8.69
CA ILE A 84 -1.26 -36.37 9.03
C ILE A 84 -1.02 -37.10 7.70
N LEU A 85 0.23 -37.35 7.35
CA LEU A 85 0.61 -38.06 6.14
C LEU A 85 0.51 -39.57 6.33
N ASP A 86 0.96 -40.05 7.48
CA ASP A 86 0.82 -41.43 7.97
C ASP A 86 1.04 -41.49 9.49
N GLU A 87 1.21 -42.68 10.06
CA GLU A 87 1.41 -42.88 11.52
C GLU A 87 2.73 -42.25 12.04
N GLN A 88 3.67 -41.92 11.19
CA GLN A 88 5.02 -41.46 11.56
C GLN A 88 5.25 -39.98 11.19
N PHE A 89 4.46 -39.41 10.27
CA PHE A 89 4.71 -38.10 9.69
C PHE A 89 3.52 -37.15 9.85
N LEU A 90 3.79 -35.98 10.46
CA LEU A 90 2.90 -34.83 10.54
C LEU A 90 3.50 -33.67 9.72
N SER A 91 2.76 -33.16 8.74
CA SER A 91 3.13 -31.96 7.99
C SER A 91 2.47 -30.74 8.57
N LEU A 92 3.26 -29.70 8.91
CA LEU A 92 2.78 -28.42 9.43
C LEU A 92 3.17 -27.30 8.48
N ILE A 93 2.23 -26.39 8.18
CA ILE A 93 2.51 -25.12 7.51
C ILE A 93 2.39 -24.02 8.54
N LEU A 94 3.51 -23.35 8.83
CA LEU A 94 3.59 -22.20 9.73
C LEU A 94 3.91 -20.95 8.91
N ARG A 95 3.33 -19.82 9.30
CA ARG A 95 3.63 -18.54 8.68
C ARG A 95 4.57 -17.74 9.57
N GLU A 96 5.64 -17.23 8.99
CA GLU A 96 6.66 -16.47 9.70
C GLU A 96 6.94 -15.13 9.03
N PRO A 97 7.30 -14.08 9.80
CA PRO A 97 7.74 -12.81 9.23
C PRO A 97 8.97 -12.97 8.33
N ILE A 98 8.89 -12.44 7.09
CA ILE A 98 9.95 -12.63 6.09
C ILE A 98 11.22 -11.80 6.39
N GLY A 99 11.12 -10.71 7.16
CA GLY A 99 12.26 -9.84 7.47
C GLY A 99 12.01 -8.37 7.16
N VAL A 100 13.00 -7.71 6.55
CA VAL A 100 12.93 -6.30 6.15
C VAL A 100 12.44 -6.18 4.72
N VAL A 101 11.40 -5.35 4.52
CA VAL A 101 10.74 -5.12 3.23
C VAL A 101 11.07 -3.73 2.71
N GLY A 102 11.54 -3.63 1.46
CA GLY A 102 11.68 -2.35 0.75
C GLY A 102 10.36 -1.99 0.07
N GLN A 103 9.82 -0.82 0.36
CA GLN A 103 8.52 -0.38 -0.15
C GLN A 103 8.63 0.95 -0.87
N ILE A 104 8.08 1.05 -2.09
CA ILE A 104 8.05 2.26 -2.92
C ILE A 104 6.61 2.51 -3.35
N VAL A 105 6.14 3.76 -3.18
CA VAL A 105 4.79 4.18 -3.55
C VAL A 105 4.78 5.38 -4.51
N PRO A 106 3.73 5.53 -5.33
CA PRO A 106 3.57 6.62 -6.27
C PRO A 106 3.01 7.88 -5.60
N TRP A 107 2.80 8.89 -6.43
CA TRP A 107 2.37 10.24 -6.06
C TRP A 107 0.85 10.47 -6.08
N ASN A 108 0.05 9.60 -6.71
CA ASN A 108 -1.37 9.85 -6.96
C ASN A 108 -2.28 9.64 -5.73
N PHE A 109 -1.91 8.75 -4.83
CA PHE A 109 -2.54 8.52 -3.53
C PHE A 109 -1.46 8.32 -2.46
N PRO A 110 -0.69 9.37 -2.10
CA PRO A 110 0.51 9.22 -1.28
C PRO A 110 0.25 8.50 0.03
N PHE A 111 -0.71 8.99 0.83
CA PHE A 111 -1.01 8.43 2.13
C PHE A 111 -1.75 7.09 2.05
N LEU A 112 -2.73 6.98 1.16
CA LEU A 112 -3.49 5.74 0.99
C LEU A 112 -2.60 4.58 0.52
N MET A 113 -1.68 4.82 -0.44
CA MET A 113 -0.74 3.80 -0.88
C MET A 113 0.29 3.45 0.20
N ALA A 114 0.64 4.39 1.06
CA ALA A 114 1.43 4.09 2.25
C ALA A 114 0.67 3.14 3.19
N ALA A 115 -0.58 3.43 3.51
CA ALA A 115 -1.40 2.57 4.36
C ALA A 115 -1.55 1.15 3.79
N TRP A 116 -1.76 1.02 2.47
CA TRP A 116 -1.88 -0.27 1.79
C TRP A 116 -0.64 -1.15 1.92
N LYS A 117 0.53 -0.55 2.06
CA LYS A 117 1.78 -1.28 2.22
C LYS A 117 2.22 -1.41 3.67
N LEU A 118 1.97 -0.38 4.50
CA LEU A 118 2.38 -0.39 5.91
C LEU A 118 1.51 -1.30 6.76
N ALA A 119 0.20 -1.27 6.58
CA ALA A 119 -0.70 -2.10 7.40
C ALA A 119 -0.37 -3.60 7.30
N PRO A 120 -0.28 -4.23 6.11
CA PRO A 120 0.06 -5.65 6.02
C PRO A 120 1.50 -5.97 6.45
N VAL A 121 2.49 -5.11 6.20
CA VAL A 121 3.87 -5.40 6.59
C VAL A 121 4.04 -5.39 8.11
N LEU A 122 3.39 -4.45 8.79
CA LEU A 122 3.40 -4.38 10.26
C LEU A 122 2.60 -5.53 10.87
N ALA A 123 1.42 -5.82 10.32
CA ALA A 123 0.60 -6.96 10.72
C ALA A 123 1.39 -8.27 10.66
N ALA A 124 2.10 -8.52 9.57
CA ALA A 124 2.92 -9.72 9.36
C ALA A 124 4.16 -9.82 10.28
N GLY A 125 4.43 -8.82 11.13
CA GLY A 125 5.61 -8.80 11.99
C GLY A 125 6.92 -8.51 11.26
N CYS A 126 6.85 -7.93 10.07
CA CYS A 126 8.00 -7.48 9.28
C CYS A 126 8.36 -6.02 9.59
N CYS A 127 9.61 -5.66 9.35
CA CYS A 127 10.07 -4.27 9.37
C CYS A 127 10.16 -3.71 7.95
N THR A 128 10.14 -2.39 7.81
CA THR A 128 10.17 -1.77 6.48
C THR A 128 11.09 -0.57 6.39
N VAL A 129 11.68 -0.41 5.21
CA VAL A 129 12.22 0.86 4.72
C VAL A 129 11.31 1.33 3.59
N PHE A 130 10.68 2.47 3.81
CA PHE A 130 9.63 3.00 2.97
C PHE A 130 10.09 4.24 2.23
N LYS A 131 9.88 4.27 0.91
CA LYS A 131 10.19 5.40 0.06
C LYS A 131 8.91 5.96 -0.58
N PRO A 132 8.39 7.12 -0.12
CA PRO A 132 7.33 7.82 -0.81
C PRO A 132 7.82 8.39 -2.15
N SER A 133 6.90 8.85 -2.99
CA SER A 133 7.28 9.65 -4.17
C SER A 133 8.10 10.87 -3.76
N SER A 134 9.03 11.31 -4.61
CA SER A 134 9.77 12.55 -4.40
C SER A 134 8.89 13.79 -4.42
N ASP A 135 7.76 13.71 -5.14
CA ASP A 135 6.87 14.83 -5.40
C ASP A 135 5.78 14.99 -4.32
N THR A 136 5.53 13.92 -3.55
CA THR A 136 4.44 13.87 -2.55
C THR A 136 4.88 13.04 -1.34
N SER A 137 5.75 13.58 -0.52
CA SER A 137 6.30 12.86 0.64
C SER A 137 5.78 13.36 1.99
N LEU A 138 5.16 14.54 2.05
CA LEU A 138 4.90 15.24 3.31
C LEU A 138 3.86 14.51 4.17
N SER A 139 2.79 13.99 3.60
CA SER A 139 1.76 13.27 4.37
C SER A 139 2.30 12.01 5.04
N VAL A 140 3.21 11.29 4.38
CA VAL A 140 3.88 10.12 4.95
C VAL A 140 4.88 10.49 6.03
N LEU A 141 5.63 11.59 5.86
CA LEU A 141 6.56 12.08 6.87
C LEU A 141 5.81 12.56 8.12
N GLU A 142 4.70 13.27 7.93
CA GLU A 142 3.84 13.71 9.04
C GLU A 142 3.21 12.51 9.76
N PHE A 143 2.75 11.51 9.02
CA PHE A 143 2.30 10.27 9.62
C PHE A 143 3.38 9.59 10.46
N ALA A 144 4.60 9.48 9.94
CA ALA A 144 5.72 8.90 10.69
C ALA A 144 5.98 9.64 12.01
N ARG A 145 5.85 10.98 12.01
CA ARG A 145 5.93 11.82 13.22
C ARG A 145 4.80 11.51 14.20
N LEU A 146 3.56 11.39 13.73
CA LEU A 146 2.40 11.12 14.58
C LEU A 146 2.43 9.75 15.25
N VAL A 147 3.01 8.74 14.61
CA VAL A 147 3.04 7.35 15.12
C VAL A 147 4.36 6.95 15.78
N GLN A 148 5.32 7.87 15.92
CA GLN A 148 6.66 7.57 16.41
C GLN A 148 6.72 6.97 17.82
N ASP A 149 5.72 7.27 18.67
CA ASP A 149 5.63 6.75 20.03
C ASP A 149 4.78 5.47 20.13
N VAL A 150 4.23 5.01 19.01
CA VAL A 150 3.38 3.82 18.91
C VAL A 150 4.10 2.67 18.21
N ILE A 151 4.82 2.99 17.15
CA ILE A 151 5.62 2.00 16.39
C ILE A 151 7.02 1.96 17.01
N PRO A 152 7.54 0.78 17.40
CA PRO A 152 8.89 0.67 17.92
C PRO A 152 9.94 1.20 16.93
N LYS A 153 10.97 1.85 17.44
CA LYS A 153 12.06 2.43 16.63
C LYS A 153 12.67 1.38 15.72
N GLY A 154 12.88 1.74 14.45
CA GLY A 154 13.45 0.88 13.42
C GLY A 154 12.44 -0.05 12.72
N VAL A 155 11.22 -0.23 13.24
CA VAL A 155 10.19 -1.05 12.58
C VAL A 155 9.68 -0.38 11.29
N PHE A 156 9.48 0.92 11.33
CA PHE A 156 9.10 1.75 10.19
C PHE A 156 10.15 2.85 9.97
N ASN A 157 10.80 2.84 8.82
CA ASN A 157 11.83 3.81 8.45
C ASN A 157 11.45 4.47 7.13
N VAL A 158 11.41 5.79 7.08
CA VAL A 158 11.12 6.55 5.86
C VAL A 158 12.40 7.12 5.29
N ILE A 159 12.61 6.94 4.00
CA ILE A 159 13.67 7.60 3.25
C ILE A 159 13.06 8.38 2.09
N THR A 160 13.52 9.60 1.88
CA THR A 160 13.13 10.44 0.76
C THR A 160 14.17 10.43 -0.36
N GLY A 161 13.85 11.06 -1.47
CA GLY A 161 14.75 11.23 -2.61
C GLY A 161 14.18 10.71 -3.93
N SER A 162 14.89 11.00 -5.01
CA SER A 162 14.44 10.65 -6.37
C SER A 162 14.38 9.13 -6.61
N GLY A 163 13.53 8.73 -7.56
CA GLY A 163 13.44 7.33 -8.01
C GLY A 163 14.77 6.82 -8.55
N SER A 164 15.46 7.65 -9.35
CA SER A 164 16.74 7.30 -9.98
C SER A 164 17.93 7.18 -9.02
N LYS A 165 17.84 7.78 -7.82
CA LYS A 165 18.88 7.66 -6.78
C LYS A 165 18.43 6.75 -5.66
N SER A 166 17.55 7.24 -4.78
CA SER A 166 17.12 6.47 -3.60
C SER A 166 16.32 5.22 -3.96
N GLY A 167 15.49 5.30 -5.01
CA GLY A 167 14.76 4.13 -5.53
C GLY A 167 15.71 3.07 -6.07
N GLN A 168 16.63 3.46 -6.96
CA GLN A 168 17.62 2.54 -7.52
C GLN A 168 18.49 1.92 -6.42
N TYR A 169 18.96 2.73 -5.46
CA TYR A 169 19.74 2.21 -4.34
C TYR A 169 18.97 1.16 -3.52
N MET A 170 17.65 1.33 -3.35
CA MET A 170 16.82 0.32 -2.70
C MET A 170 16.77 -0.97 -3.52
N LEU A 171 16.66 -0.88 -4.84
CA LEU A 171 16.66 -2.06 -5.71
C LEU A 171 17.98 -2.83 -5.66
N ASP A 172 19.10 -2.13 -5.55
CA ASP A 172 20.44 -2.73 -5.52
C ASP A 172 20.82 -3.26 -4.13
N HIS A 173 20.19 -2.77 -3.08
CA HIS A 173 20.55 -3.08 -1.70
C HIS A 173 20.17 -4.51 -1.29
N LYS A 174 21.16 -5.33 -0.92
CA LYS A 174 21.01 -6.77 -0.62
C LYS A 174 20.30 -7.07 0.72
N GLY A 175 20.05 -6.07 1.54
CA GLY A 175 19.47 -6.22 2.89
C GLY A 175 17.95 -6.42 2.91
N PHE A 176 17.26 -6.36 1.78
CA PHE A 176 15.82 -6.60 1.71
C PHE A 176 15.49 -8.07 1.44
N ARG A 177 14.44 -8.57 2.08
CA ARG A 177 13.88 -9.92 1.86
C ARG A 177 12.66 -9.92 0.95
N LYS A 178 12.10 -8.78 0.68
CA LYS A 178 10.99 -8.56 -0.24
C LYS A 178 11.01 -7.13 -0.76
N LEU A 179 10.54 -6.93 -1.98
CA LEU A 179 10.24 -5.61 -2.54
C LEU A 179 8.73 -5.47 -2.75
N ALA A 180 8.19 -4.29 -2.48
CA ALA A 180 6.79 -3.96 -2.78
C ALA A 180 6.74 -2.59 -3.47
N PHE A 181 6.18 -2.57 -4.66
CA PHE A 181 6.15 -1.39 -5.51
C PHE A 181 4.74 -1.11 -6.00
N THR A 182 4.37 0.16 -6.03
CA THR A 182 3.21 0.66 -6.78
C THR A 182 3.66 1.84 -7.65
N GLY A 183 3.36 1.79 -8.93
CA GLY A 183 3.75 2.84 -9.87
C GLY A 183 3.65 2.43 -11.34
N SER A 184 4.54 2.94 -12.19
CA SER A 184 4.53 2.64 -13.62
C SER A 184 4.96 1.19 -13.92
N THR A 185 4.43 0.63 -15.03
CA THR A 185 4.80 -0.70 -15.51
C THR A 185 6.29 -0.80 -15.83
N GLU A 186 6.88 0.28 -16.35
CA GLU A 186 8.30 0.33 -16.68
C GLU A 186 9.18 0.15 -15.44
N VAL A 187 8.93 0.93 -14.38
CA VAL A 187 9.66 0.80 -13.11
C VAL A 187 9.33 -0.52 -12.42
N GLY A 188 8.07 -0.98 -12.49
CA GLY A 188 7.67 -2.28 -11.96
C GLY A 188 8.47 -3.45 -12.55
N ARG A 189 8.80 -3.37 -13.85
CA ARG A 189 9.68 -4.36 -14.49
C ARG A 189 11.10 -4.33 -13.90
N GLN A 190 11.64 -3.15 -13.63
CA GLN A 190 12.96 -3.01 -12.99
C GLN A 190 12.94 -3.61 -11.57
N VAL A 191 11.88 -3.36 -10.80
CA VAL A 191 11.69 -3.98 -9.47
C VAL A 191 11.61 -5.50 -9.57
N ALA A 192 10.86 -6.02 -10.55
CA ALA A 192 10.76 -7.47 -10.77
C ALA A 192 12.12 -8.10 -11.09
N LEU A 193 12.90 -7.47 -11.98
CA LEU A 193 14.24 -7.94 -12.35
C LEU A 193 15.20 -7.91 -11.15
N ALA A 194 15.20 -6.83 -10.37
CA ALA A 194 16.03 -6.72 -9.17
C ALA A 194 15.65 -7.74 -8.08
N ALA A 195 14.37 -8.09 -7.97
CA ALA A 195 13.91 -9.12 -7.06
C ALA A 195 14.28 -10.53 -7.56
N ALA A 196 14.12 -10.80 -8.87
CA ALA A 196 14.47 -12.06 -9.49
C ALA A 196 15.97 -12.36 -9.39
N ASP A 197 16.84 -11.38 -9.64
CA ASP A 197 18.29 -11.50 -9.50
C ASP A 197 18.70 -11.96 -8.09
N ARG A 198 17.93 -11.59 -7.08
CA ARG A 198 18.18 -11.93 -5.67
C ARG A 198 17.35 -13.11 -5.17
N LEU A 199 16.49 -13.69 -5.99
CA LEU A 199 15.54 -14.75 -5.63
C LEU A 199 14.65 -14.36 -4.43
N ILE A 200 14.22 -13.09 -4.37
CA ILE A 200 13.29 -12.58 -3.35
C ILE A 200 11.92 -12.25 -3.96
N PRO A 201 10.82 -12.38 -3.20
CA PRO A 201 9.50 -12.04 -3.72
C PRO A 201 9.34 -10.55 -3.97
N ALA A 202 8.55 -10.20 -5.00
CA ALA A 202 8.08 -8.86 -5.27
C ALA A 202 6.55 -8.82 -5.32
N THR A 203 5.96 -7.74 -4.78
CA THR A 203 4.56 -7.39 -5.00
C THR A 203 4.52 -6.13 -5.87
N LEU A 204 3.82 -6.19 -6.98
CA LEU A 204 3.75 -5.14 -7.98
C LEU A 204 2.30 -4.73 -8.22
N GLU A 205 2.01 -3.45 -7.97
CA GLU A 205 0.76 -2.80 -8.34
C GLU A 205 1.08 -1.75 -9.40
N LEU A 206 0.51 -1.92 -10.58
CA LEU A 206 0.93 -1.19 -11.77
C LEU A 206 -0.22 -0.43 -12.42
N GLY A 207 0.09 0.35 -13.46
CA GLY A 207 -0.91 1.06 -14.24
C GLY A 207 -1.79 0.16 -15.09
N GLY A 208 -2.91 0.69 -15.52
CA GLY A 208 -3.86 0.00 -16.38
C GLY A 208 -4.61 0.96 -17.30
N LYS A 209 -5.43 0.37 -18.18
CA LYS A 209 -6.40 1.04 -19.05
C LYS A 209 -7.71 0.24 -18.97
N SER A 210 -8.39 0.34 -17.83
CA SER A 210 -9.63 -0.39 -17.57
C SER A 210 -10.76 0.02 -18.51
N ALA A 211 -11.69 -0.91 -18.76
CA ALA A 211 -12.84 -0.66 -19.63
C ALA A 211 -14.11 -0.38 -18.80
N ASN A 212 -14.91 0.60 -19.25
CA ASN A 212 -16.29 0.74 -18.92
C ASN A 212 -17.13 0.14 -20.06
N ILE A 213 -18.08 -0.74 -19.76
CA ILE A 213 -18.88 -1.45 -20.77
C ILE A 213 -20.34 -1.22 -20.47
N PHE A 214 -21.09 -0.69 -21.47
CA PHE A 214 -22.50 -0.32 -21.34
C PHE A 214 -23.36 -1.14 -22.29
N PHE A 215 -24.34 -1.85 -21.74
CA PHE A 215 -25.34 -2.62 -22.46
C PHE A 215 -26.69 -1.90 -22.48
N PRO A 216 -27.64 -2.29 -23.40
CA PRO A 216 -28.93 -1.62 -23.53
C PRO A 216 -29.80 -1.59 -22.27
N ASP A 217 -29.65 -2.55 -21.39
CA ASP A 217 -30.40 -2.71 -20.13
C ASP A 217 -29.77 -1.96 -18.94
N CYS A 218 -28.74 -1.12 -19.16
CA CYS A 218 -28.14 -0.35 -18.09
C CYS A 218 -29.10 0.71 -17.51
N ASN A 219 -28.92 0.99 -16.21
CA ASN A 219 -29.55 2.17 -15.60
C ASN A 219 -28.84 3.43 -16.07
N TRP A 220 -29.52 4.26 -16.89
CA TRP A 220 -28.90 5.42 -17.56
C TRP A 220 -28.33 6.45 -16.60
N GLU A 221 -29.05 6.81 -15.56
CA GLU A 221 -28.61 7.80 -14.59
C GLU A 221 -27.31 7.33 -13.87
N GLN A 222 -27.33 6.10 -13.37
CA GLN A 222 -26.17 5.50 -12.73
C GLN A 222 -25.01 5.24 -13.71
N ALA A 223 -25.30 4.94 -14.96
CA ALA A 223 -24.27 4.69 -15.98
C ALA A 223 -23.46 5.96 -16.29
N ILE A 224 -24.13 7.10 -16.45
CA ILE A 224 -23.46 8.38 -16.73
C ILE A 224 -22.66 8.86 -15.51
N ASP A 225 -23.24 8.82 -14.31
CA ASP A 225 -22.55 9.19 -13.07
C ASP A 225 -21.36 8.26 -12.81
N GLY A 226 -21.55 6.96 -13.01
CA GLY A 226 -20.50 5.95 -12.86
C GLY A 226 -19.37 6.12 -13.86
N LEU A 227 -19.67 6.49 -15.11
CA LEU A 227 -18.66 6.79 -16.12
C LEU A 227 -17.81 8.00 -15.72
N GLN A 228 -18.47 9.09 -15.32
CA GLN A 228 -17.76 10.31 -14.88
C GLN A 228 -16.88 10.03 -13.66
N LEU A 229 -17.43 9.40 -12.63
CA LEU A 229 -16.68 9.03 -11.44
C LEU A 229 -15.54 8.08 -11.79
N GLY A 230 -15.76 7.09 -12.65
CA GLY A 230 -14.79 6.08 -13.04
C GLY A 230 -13.56 6.62 -13.75
N ILE A 231 -13.66 7.78 -14.40
CA ILE A 231 -12.52 8.40 -15.09
C ILE A 231 -12.04 9.68 -14.42
N LEU A 232 -12.92 10.51 -13.86
CA LEU A 232 -12.57 11.84 -13.35
C LEU A 232 -12.15 11.83 -11.87
N PHE A 233 -12.48 10.78 -11.12
CA PHE A 233 -12.03 10.63 -9.75
C PHE A 233 -10.52 10.81 -9.64
N ASN A 234 -10.05 11.49 -8.59
CA ASN A 234 -8.63 11.79 -8.40
C ASN A 234 -7.97 12.41 -9.65
N GLN A 235 -8.66 13.32 -10.34
CA GLN A 235 -8.21 14.00 -11.56
C GLN A 235 -7.85 13.03 -12.72
N GLY A 236 -8.47 11.84 -12.75
CA GLY A 236 -8.15 10.78 -13.72
C GLY A 236 -6.84 10.05 -13.42
N GLN A 237 -6.21 10.34 -12.30
CA GLN A 237 -4.90 9.78 -11.91
C GLN A 237 -5.04 8.51 -11.08
N VAL A 238 -5.76 7.53 -11.61
CA VAL A 238 -6.09 6.28 -10.92
C VAL A 238 -5.63 5.10 -11.78
N CYS A 239 -4.91 4.16 -11.18
CA CYS A 239 -4.40 2.96 -11.87
C CYS A 239 -5.51 2.11 -12.51
N CYS A 240 -6.70 2.09 -11.93
CA CYS A 240 -7.88 1.37 -12.41
C CYS A 240 -8.92 2.28 -13.09
N ALA A 241 -8.60 3.54 -13.42
CA ALA A 241 -9.53 4.44 -14.09
C ALA A 241 -10.08 3.84 -15.38
N GLY A 242 -11.39 3.94 -15.58
CA GLY A 242 -12.11 3.46 -16.75
C GLY A 242 -11.87 4.31 -17.98
N SER A 243 -10.66 4.26 -18.52
CA SER A 243 -10.19 5.14 -19.61
C SER A 243 -10.59 4.69 -21.01
N ARG A 244 -11.27 3.54 -21.14
CA ARG A 244 -11.84 3.05 -22.38
C ARG A 244 -13.34 2.82 -22.19
N VAL A 245 -14.16 3.33 -23.11
CA VAL A 245 -15.62 3.23 -23.04
C VAL A 245 -16.10 2.40 -24.20
N PHE A 246 -16.78 1.30 -23.92
CA PHE A 246 -17.41 0.43 -24.90
C PHE A 246 -18.92 0.53 -24.71
N VAL A 247 -19.61 0.90 -25.79
CA VAL A 247 -21.07 1.09 -25.81
C VAL A 247 -21.66 0.14 -26.82
N HIS A 248 -22.71 -0.62 -26.41
CA HIS A 248 -23.43 -1.49 -27.32
C HIS A 248 -24.05 -0.69 -28.46
N GLU A 249 -24.08 -1.24 -29.67
CA GLU A 249 -24.52 -0.54 -30.88
C GLU A 249 -25.97 0.01 -30.79
N ASP A 250 -26.87 -0.72 -30.15
CA ASP A 250 -28.27 -0.31 -29.98
C ASP A 250 -28.48 0.97 -29.16
N ILE A 251 -27.51 1.35 -28.37
CA ILE A 251 -27.59 2.53 -27.49
C ILE A 251 -26.53 3.57 -27.80
N TYR A 252 -25.70 3.36 -28.83
CA TYR A 252 -24.54 4.19 -29.11
C TYR A 252 -24.93 5.66 -29.36
N ASP A 253 -25.87 5.91 -30.28
CA ASP A 253 -26.28 7.28 -30.64
C ASP A 253 -26.99 8.02 -29.49
N LYS A 254 -27.66 7.29 -28.60
CA LYS A 254 -28.29 7.86 -27.41
C LYS A 254 -27.26 8.15 -26.31
N PHE A 255 -26.18 7.39 -26.30
CA PHE A 255 -25.13 7.50 -25.28
C PHE A 255 -24.23 8.73 -25.53
N LEU A 256 -23.94 9.06 -26.80
CA LEU A 256 -23.19 10.24 -27.22
C LEU A 256 -24.02 11.51 -27.13
#